data_6e702e2570aa3e17ccba409561a958f6
#
_entry.id   6e702e2570aa3e17ccba409561a958f6
#
_cell.length_a   1.000
_cell.length_b   1.000
_cell.length_c   1.000
_cell.angle_alpha   90.00
_cell.angle_beta   90.00
_cell.angle_gamma   90.00
#
_symmetry.space_group_name_H-M   'P 1'
#
loop_
_entity.id
_entity.type
_entity.pdbx_description
1 polymer ?
#
loop_
_entity_poly.entity_id
_entity_poly.type
_entity_poly.pdbx_seq_one_letter_code
_entity_poly.pdbx_strand_id
1 'polypeptide(L)'
;MKNPLFSMGFSFHLFLILRGVKAGFFAGISQKILERTSDMLNLAVRNTSKLIREKSKTENVRLGRLFTKKNTARLMADMIKLDPEKTAYTILDPGAGTGILAAAAVEHVCKNAPKCKQIFLTCYENDPDFLPMLEDNLERIRKKCRHDYDVRLFVTVYDENYLVDVKNHYTVTFFDTVEDKFDVIICNPPTDLIAKGSPDAEAVGCVTMLKVSAAYLFFKVASEHLEEGGNLVIMLPTTVASASSLTAIRKDVAKRLALRKIHLFVGKQKNLKRAIPLKKSILLAYENSEERTDITISTSTDDGSADKLSTLPDLPYEFVVDEDDGTLTLPKSLEETRIVKYIGGFPETLSSLGLKMSTGLVIDSKCSEMLYDEEIAGTIPVIRPSAMVSGGIKFPMPRVKKQYLMPTETALFQRNKNMIIIKRVPAKSDDRFINSAVYFAGQRPQNQYISTHNKINFIDMKDNKEEMCARLVFGLFALLNSTIYDRYVSIVSKSKQINSKEMKSLRLPPRNIIENMGMRLMAGRDNSVAACDNIVNPTLHIKVK
;
A
#
# COMPACT_ATOMS: atom_id res chain seq x y z
N MET A 1 55.97 -21.44 -3.53
CA MET A 1 55.74 -22.83 -3.99
C MET A 1 54.35 -23.21 -3.66
N LYS A 2 53.65 -23.53 -4.67
CA LYS A 2 52.31 -23.99 -4.88
C LYS A 2 51.85 -25.15 -3.99
N ASN A 3 50.66 -25.12 -3.50
CA ASN A 3 49.83 -26.30 -3.57
C ASN A 3 48.33 -25.92 -3.71
N PRO A 4 47.69 -26.18 -4.86
CA PRO A 4 46.26 -26.17 -5.02
C PRO A 4 45.80 -27.63 -5.00
N LEU A 5 44.65 -27.90 -4.47
CA LEU A 5 43.81 -29.09 -4.74
C LEU A 5 42.91 -29.37 -3.53
N PHE A 6 41.71 -28.85 -3.54
CA PHE A 6 40.53 -29.51 -2.98
C PHE A 6 39.28 -28.77 -3.45
N SER A 7 38.91 -29.01 -4.69
CA SER A 7 37.56 -28.84 -5.16
C SER A 7 37.32 -29.82 -6.32
N MET A 8 36.18 -30.43 -6.34
CA MET A 8 35.69 -31.36 -7.35
C MET A 8 36.22 -32.81 -7.31
N GLY A 9 35.39 -33.71 -6.86
CA GLY A 9 35.64 -35.14 -7.01
C GLY A 9 34.69 -36.08 -6.29
N PHE A 10 33.72 -35.61 -5.52
CA PHE A 10 32.87 -36.53 -4.72
C PHE A 10 31.50 -36.87 -5.33
N SER A 11 31.14 -36.32 -6.47
CA SER A 11 29.79 -36.52 -7.05
C SER A 11 29.66 -37.65 -8.06
N PHE A 12 30.76 -38.21 -8.60
CA PHE A 12 30.66 -39.15 -9.71
C PHE A 12 31.10 -40.60 -9.39
N HIS A 13 31.87 -40.80 -8.33
CA HIS A 13 32.36 -42.17 -7.98
C HIS A 13 31.39 -42.97 -7.11
N LEU A 14 30.45 -42.31 -6.42
CA LEU A 14 29.43 -43.03 -5.61
C LEU A 14 28.30 -43.63 -6.47
N PHE A 15 28.20 -43.25 -7.74
CA PHE A 15 27.12 -43.71 -8.64
C PHE A 15 27.41 -45.08 -9.29
N LEU A 16 28.63 -45.54 -9.25
CA LEU A 16 29.05 -46.78 -9.95
C LEU A 16 29.19 -48.02 -9.06
N ILE A 17 29.20 -47.89 -7.73
CA ILE A 17 29.45 -49.05 -6.82
C ILE A 17 28.17 -49.74 -6.32
N LEU A 18 26.97 -49.16 -6.59
CA LEU A 18 25.73 -49.62 -5.92
C LEU A 18 24.65 -50.16 -6.88
N ARG A 19 25.05 -50.87 -7.93
CA ARG A 19 24.09 -51.58 -8.84
C ARG A 19 23.37 -52.79 -8.25
N GLY A 20 23.42 -53.01 -6.93
CA GLY A 20 22.82 -54.21 -6.32
C GLY A 20 21.84 -54.00 -5.16
N VAL A 21 21.51 -52.76 -4.76
CA VAL A 21 20.63 -52.53 -3.60
C VAL A 21 19.28 -51.97 -4.02
N LYS A 22 18.19 -52.53 -3.49
CA LYS A 22 16.79 -52.19 -3.86
C LYS A 22 16.51 -50.69 -3.83
N ALA A 23 15.90 -50.17 -4.89
CA ALA A 23 15.57 -48.75 -5.11
C ALA A 23 14.91 -48.00 -3.91
N GLY A 24 14.16 -48.69 -3.05
CA GLY A 24 13.53 -48.12 -1.85
C GLY A 24 14.50 -47.73 -0.74
N PHE A 25 15.66 -48.41 -0.61
CA PHE A 25 16.66 -48.10 0.42
C PHE A 25 17.44 -46.80 0.07
N PHE A 26 17.74 -46.61 -1.21
CA PHE A 26 18.39 -45.38 -1.70
C PHE A 26 17.49 -44.15 -1.67
N ALA A 27 16.21 -44.33 -1.96
CA ALA A 27 15.24 -43.23 -1.82
C ALA A 27 15.18 -42.74 -0.37
N GLY A 28 15.17 -43.64 0.62
CA GLY A 28 15.17 -43.27 2.04
C GLY A 28 16.47 -42.58 2.52
N ILE A 29 17.64 -43.04 2.02
CA ILE A 29 18.94 -42.43 2.36
C ILE A 29 19.08 -41.07 1.67
N SER A 30 18.72 -40.96 0.41
CA SER A 30 18.73 -39.70 -0.34
C SER A 30 17.80 -38.66 0.30
N GLN A 31 16.62 -39.09 0.74
CA GLN A 31 15.67 -38.21 1.42
C GLN A 31 16.20 -37.76 2.79
N LYS A 32 16.80 -38.65 3.59
CA LYS A 32 17.42 -38.29 4.88
C LYS A 32 18.64 -37.36 4.73
N ILE A 33 19.47 -37.55 3.70
CA ILE A 33 20.60 -36.66 3.41
C ILE A 33 20.09 -35.28 2.97
N LEU A 34 19.07 -35.22 2.10
CA LEU A 34 18.43 -33.99 1.67
C LEU A 34 17.72 -33.24 2.82
N GLU A 35 17.14 -33.97 3.77
CA GLU A 35 16.54 -33.39 4.98
C GLU A 35 17.60 -32.82 5.94
N ARG A 36 18.77 -33.43 6.04
CA ARG A 36 19.90 -32.94 6.84
C ARG A 36 20.55 -31.67 6.26
N THR A 37 20.52 -31.51 4.94
CA THR A 37 21.16 -30.35 4.25
C THR A 37 20.20 -29.23 3.90
N SER A 38 18.86 -29.42 3.98
CA SER A 38 17.90 -28.38 3.68
C SER A 38 17.64 -27.48 4.91
N ASP A 39 17.52 -26.18 4.70
CA ASP A 39 17.06 -25.24 5.73
C ASP A 39 15.60 -25.51 6.15
N MET A 40 15.16 -24.91 7.27
CA MET A 40 13.83 -25.17 7.85
C MET A 40 12.71 -24.75 6.89
N LEU A 41 12.87 -23.57 6.25
CA LEU A 41 11.91 -23.06 5.28
C LEU A 41 11.78 -24.01 4.07
N ASN A 42 12.90 -24.50 3.53
CA ASN A 42 12.86 -25.44 2.41
C ASN A 42 12.15 -26.74 2.78
N LEU A 43 12.32 -27.22 4.00
CA LEU A 43 11.66 -28.41 4.51
C LEU A 43 10.14 -28.22 4.55
N ALA A 44 9.65 -27.14 5.17
CA ALA A 44 8.23 -26.83 5.25
C ALA A 44 7.59 -26.66 3.86
N VAL A 45 8.25 -25.92 2.95
CA VAL A 45 7.78 -25.72 1.57
C VAL A 45 7.71 -27.03 0.78
N ARG A 46 8.69 -27.92 0.95
CA ARG A 46 8.69 -29.23 0.28
C ARG A 46 7.54 -30.10 0.75
N ASN A 47 7.32 -30.18 2.06
CA ASN A 47 6.25 -30.98 2.65
C ASN A 47 4.87 -30.42 2.22
N THR A 48 4.67 -29.11 2.29
CA THR A 48 3.46 -28.46 1.79
C THR A 48 3.22 -28.75 0.30
N SER A 49 4.29 -28.70 -0.52
CA SER A 49 4.18 -29.01 -1.95
C SER A 49 3.78 -30.45 -2.21
N LYS A 50 4.17 -31.38 -1.33
CA LYS A 50 3.76 -32.78 -1.39
C LYS A 50 2.27 -32.93 -1.07
N LEU A 51 1.80 -32.32 0.00
CA LEU A 51 0.38 -32.28 0.37
C LEU A 51 -0.49 -31.73 -0.79
N ILE A 52 -0.07 -30.62 -1.40
CA ILE A 52 -0.79 -30.01 -2.53
C ILE A 52 -0.91 -30.98 -3.71
N ARG A 53 0.13 -31.76 -4.03
CA ARG A 53 0.13 -32.71 -5.16
C ARG A 53 -0.81 -33.88 -4.94
N GLU A 54 -1.07 -34.27 -3.70
CA GLU A 54 -1.94 -35.39 -3.32
C GLU A 54 -3.44 -35.02 -3.42
N LYS A 55 -3.78 -33.75 -3.48
CA LYS A 55 -5.16 -33.23 -3.58
C LYS A 55 -5.64 -33.13 -5.05
N SER A 56 -6.93 -32.99 -5.27
CA SER A 56 -7.52 -32.84 -6.61
C SER A 56 -7.02 -31.59 -7.35
N LYS A 57 -7.11 -31.59 -8.69
CA LYS A 57 -6.63 -30.45 -9.51
C LYS A 57 -7.32 -29.13 -9.16
N THR A 58 -8.59 -29.16 -8.80
CA THR A 58 -9.39 -27.98 -8.40
C THR A 58 -8.96 -27.49 -7.02
N GLU A 59 -8.77 -28.37 -6.08
CA GLU A 59 -8.24 -28.11 -4.74
C GLU A 59 -6.82 -27.58 -4.79
N ASN A 60 -5.97 -28.15 -5.64
CA ASN A 60 -4.60 -27.68 -5.85
C ASN A 60 -4.54 -26.19 -6.26
N VAL A 61 -5.51 -25.73 -7.06
CA VAL A 61 -5.60 -24.32 -7.46
C VAL A 61 -6.01 -23.44 -6.29
N ARG A 62 -6.92 -23.93 -5.43
CA ARG A 62 -7.36 -23.22 -4.20
C ARG A 62 -6.22 -23.13 -3.20
N LEU A 63 -5.59 -24.28 -2.88
CA LEU A 63 -4.51 -24.39 -1.91
C LEU A 63 -3.26 -23.61 -2.34
N GLY A 64 -2.89 -23.68 -3.61
CA GLY A 64 -1.75 -22.91 -4.14
C GLY A 64 -1.93 -21.39 -4.09
N ARG A 65 -3.15 -20.89 -3.79
CA ARG A 65 -3.44 -19.47 -3.52
C ARG A 65 -3.34 -19.11 -2.04
N LEU A 66 -3.50 -20.09 -1.16
CA LEU A 66 -3.51 -19.88 0.30
C LEU A 66 -2.10 -19.86 0.87
N PHE A 67 -1.20 -20.72 0.36
CA PHE A 67 0.14 -20.84 0.93
C PHE A 67 1.12 -19.79 0.44
N THR A 68 1.88 -19.24 1.39
CA THR A 68 2.96 -18.30 1.10
C THR A 68 4.08 -18.98 0.33
N LYS A 69 4.53 -18.36 -0.76
CA LYS A 69 5.65 -18.89 -1.54
C LYS A 69 6.96 -18.75 -0.77
N LYS A 70 7.91 -19.65 -1.05
CA LYS A 70 9.21 -19.68 -0.40
C LYS A 70 9.93 -18.33 -0.38
N ASN A 71 10.07 -17.67 -1.54
CA ASN A 71 10.79 -16.41 -1.62
C ASN A 71 10.07 -15.30 -0.87
N THR A 72 8.73 -15.26 -0.95
CA THR A 72 7.91 -14.31 -0.18
C THR A 72 8.06 -14.55 1.32
N ALA A 73 8.04 -15.81 1.79
CA ALA A 73 8.20 -16.13 3.21
C ALA A 73 9.60 -15.73 3.73
N ARG A 74 10.65 -15.99 2.94
CA ARG A 74 12.00 -15.53 3.27
C ARG A 74 12.09 -14.03 3.34
N LEU A 75 11.54 -13.32 2.34
CA LEU A 75 11.51 -11.87 2.32
C LEU A 75 10.77 -11.28 3.53
N MET A 76 9.64 -11.88 3.92
CA MET A 76 8.92 -11.46 5.13
C MET A 76 9.77 -11.66 6.39
N ALA A 77 10.44 -12.79 6.52
CA ALA A 77 11.34 -13.04 7.65
C ALA A 77 12.53 -12.05 7.66
N ASP A 78 13.11 -11.72 6.51
CA ASP A 78 14.21 -10.76 6.38
C ASP A 78 13.78 -9.29 6.68
N MET A 79 12.47 -9.03 6.73
CA MET A 79 11.95 -7.73 7.17
C MET A 79 11.91 -7.59 8.70
N ILE A 80 12.01 -8.69 9.46
CA ILE A 80 12.05 -8.67 10.93
C ILE A 80 13.35 -8.00 11.40
N LYS A 81 13.24 -7.09 12.36
CA LYS A 81 14.38 -6.52 13.08
C LYS A 81 14.59 -7.32 14.36
N LEU A 82 15.77 -7.87 14.55
CA LEU A 82 16.12 -8.64 15.74
C LEU A 82 17.04 -7.85 16.66
N ASP A 83 16.88 -8.05 17.96
CA ASP A 83 17.83 -7.60 18.96
C ASP A 83 18.93 -8.66 19.12
N PRO A 84 20.20 -8.37 18.77
CA PRO A 84 21.29 -9.33 18.85
C PRO A 84 21.63 -9.76 20.29
N GLU A 85 21.20 -9.01 21.28
CA GLU A 85 21.46 -9.27 22.71
C GLU A 85 20.39 -10.18 23.34
N LYS A 86 19.23 -10.35 22.68
CA LYS A 86 18.10 -11.08 23.23
C LYS A 86 18.36 -12.59 23.23
N THR A 87 18.08 -13.22 24.38
CA THR A 87 18.34 -14.67 24.62
C THR A 87 17.14 -15.58 24.36
N ALA A 88 15.94 -14.99 24.33
CA ALA A 88 14.69 -15.70 24.05
C ALA A 88 13.78 -14.83 23.16
N TYR A 89 13.02 -15.48 22.28
CA TYR A 89 12.03 -14.83 21.42
C TYR A 89 10.66 -15.49 21.54
N THR A 90 9.62 -14.68 21.59
CA THR A 90 8.23 -15.09 21.43
C THR A 90 7.76 -14.77 20.01
N ILE A 91 7.23 -15.76 19.29
CA ILE A 91 6.80 -15.64 17.89
C ILE A 91 5.35 -16.08 17.76
N LEU A 92 4.54 -15.29 17.05
CA LEU A 92 3.15 -15.62 16.70
C LEU A 92 2.99 -15.71 15.18
N ASP A 93 2.36 -16.81 14.72
CA ASP A 93 1.81 -16.97 13.36
C ASP A 93 0.29 -17.22 13.48
N PRO A 94 -0.54 -16.15 13.41
CA PRO A 94 -1.97 -16.24 13.72
C PRO A 94 -2.83 -16.90 12.64
N GLY A 95 -2.23 -17.34 11.54
CA GLY A 95 -2.87 -18.07 10.43
C GLY A 95 -1.84 -18.96 9.76
N ALA A 96 -1.34 -19.95 10.53
CA ALA A 96 -0.11 -20.65 10.22
C ALA A 96 -0.19 -21.55 8.97
N GLY A 97 -1.39 -22.00 8.57
CA GLY A 97 -1.53 -22.95 7.46
C GLY A 97 -0.70 -24.19 7.70
N THR A 98 0.28 -24.45 6.85
CA THR A 98 1.22 -25.58 7.02
C THR A 98 2.54 -25.17 7.72
N GLY A 99 2.64 -23.95 8.29
CA GLY A 99 3.80 -23.47 9.05
C GLY A 99 4.96 -22.93 8.21
N ILE A 100 4.71 -22.46 6.97
CA ILE A 100 5.77 -21.91 6.11
C ILE A 100 6.34 -20.61 6.69
N LEU A 101 5.48 -19.69 7.17
CA LEU A 101 5.92 -18.43 7.77
C LEU A 101 6.57 -18.67 9.13
N ALA A 102 6.00 -19.53 9.96
CA ALA A 102 6.60 -19.96 11.21
C ALA A 102 8.02 -20.52 10.99
N ALA A 103 8.21 -21.39 9.98
CA ALA A 103 9.53 -21.91 9.61
C ALA A 103 10.50 -20.82 9.19
N ALA A 104 10.05 -19.83 8.41
CA ALA A 104 10.88 -18.72 7.95
C ALA A 104 11.31 -17.81 9.11
N ALA A 105 10.39 -17.47 10.02
CA ALA A 105 10.67 -16.63 11.18
C ALA A 105 11.63 -17.31 12.17
N VAL A 106 11.37 -18.58 12.52
CA VAL A 106 12.24 -19.36 13.41
C VAL A 106 13.65 -19.50 12.81
N GLU A 107 13.75 -19.81 11.51
CA GLU A 107 15.03 -19.90 10.82
C GLU A 107 15.79 -18.57 10.84
N HIS A 108 15.07 -17.44 10.62
CA HIS A 108 15.65 -16.11 10.65
C HIS A 108 16.20 -15.76 12.02
N VAL A 109 15.46 -16.04 13.11
CA VAL A 109 15.94 -15.85 14.50
C VAL A 109 17.17 -16.72 14.77
N CYS A 110 17.12 -18.02 14.45
CA CYS A 110 18.25 -18.93 14.67
C CYS A 110 19.53 -18.48 13.95
N LYS A 111 19.42 -17.88 12.76
CA LYS A 111 20.57 -17.42 11.96
C LYS A 111 21.12 -16.07 12.39
N ASN A 112 20.25 -15.14 12.84
CA ASN A 112 20.60 -13.74 12.99
C ASN A 112 20.56 -13.22 14.44
N ALA A 113 20.12 -14.04 15.42
CA ALA A 113 20.16 -13.73 16.84
C ALA A 113 21.12 -14.69 17.55
N PRO A 114 22.43 -14.41 17.57
CA PRO A 114 23.46 -15.38 18.01
C PRO A 114 23.38 -15.72 19.50
N LYS A 115 22.78 -14.86 20.32
CA LYS A 115 22.58 -15.09 21.76
C LYS A 115 21.29 -15.83 22.08
N CYS A 116 20.41 -16.03 21.10
CA CYS A 116 19.13 -16.71 21.29
C CYS A 116 19.35 -18.18 21.66
N LYS A 117 18.73 -18.62 22.75
CA LYS A 117 18.74 -20.01 23.24
C LYS A 117 17.36 -20.63 23.30
N GLN A 118 16.32 -19.82 23.28
CA GLN A 118 14.94 -20.27 23.40
C GLN A 118 14.03 -19.52 22.44
N ILE A 119 13.10 -20.22 21.80
CA ILE A 119 12.04 -19.66 21.00
C ILE A 119 10.72 -20.27 21.46
N PHE A 120 9.75 -19.40 21.76
CA PHE A 120 8.38 -19.78 22.06
C PHE A 120 7.52 -19.41 20.86
N LEU A 121 7.06 -20.42 20.12
CA LEU A 121 6.28 -20.27 18.90
C LEU A 121 4.83 -20.63 19.18
N THR A 122 3.93 -19.67 18.93
CA THR A 122 2.48 -19.85 18.96
C THR A 122 1.93 -19.81 17.54
N CYS A 123 1.15 -20.82 17.17
CA CYS A 123 0.48 -20.90 15.87
C CYS A 123 -1.01 -21.08 16.06
N TYR A 124 -1.82 -20.35 15.26
CA TYR A 124 -3.26 -20.59 15.12
C TYR A 124 -3.55 -21.14 13.73
N GLU A 125 -4.32 -22.22 13.65
CA GLU A 125 -4.81 -22.79 12.40
C GLU A 125 -6.11 -23.56 12.68
N ASN A 126 -7.19 -23.20 12.03
CA ASN A 126 -8.50 -23.81 12.26
C ASN A 126 -8.98 -24.72 11.12
N ASP A 127 -8.17 -24.91 10.07
CA ASP A 127 -8.49 -25.86 9.00
C ASP A 127 -7.93 -27.24 9.37
N PRO A 128 -8.79 -28.24 9.66
CA PRO A 128 -8.35 -29.58 10.07
C PRO A 128 -7.52 -30.30 8.99
N ASP A 129 -7.61 -29.88 7.74
CA ASP A 129 -6.81 -30.45 6.65
C ASP A 129 -5.33 -30.02 6.73
N PHE A 130 -5.02 -28.91 7.41
CA PHE A 130 -3.66 -28.38 7.50
C PHE A 130 -2.96 -28.73 8.82
N LEU A 131 -3.71 -28.94 9.90
CA LEU A 131 -3.16 -29.22 11.24
C LEU A 131 -2.14 -30.37 11.26
N PRO A 132 -2.40 -31.55 10.67
CA PRO A 132 -1.41 -32.66 10.71
C PRO A 132 -0.09 -32.29 10.01
N MET A 133 -0.15 -31.52 8.92
CA MET A 133 1.04 -31.04 8.21
C MET A 133 1.77 -29.95 8.98
N LEU A 134 1.04 -29.05 9.63
CA LEU A 134 1.59 -28.02 10.52
C LEU A 134 2.40 -28.69 11.63
N GLU A 135 1.81 -29.62 12.35
CA GLU A 135 2.45 -30.35 13.46
C GLU A 135 3.71 -31.10 13.01
N ASP A 136 3.65 -31.84 11.89
CA ASP A 136 4.82 -32.55 11.33
C ASP A 136 5.94 -31.56 10.95
N ASN A 137 5.60 -30.44 10.31
CA ASN A 137 6.58 -29.42 9.98
C ASN A 137 7.22 -28.80 11.22
N LEU A 138 6.42 -28.43 12.23
CA LEU A 138 6.90 -27.83 13.47
C LEU A 138 7.79 -28.76 14.27
N GLU A 139 7.46 -30.06 14.33
CA GLU A 139 8.31 -31.06 14.98
C GLU A 139 9.67 -31.22 14.28
N ARG A 140 9.70 -31.19 12.95
CA ARG A 140 10.94 -31.22 12.17
C ARG A 140 11.77 -29.95 12.37
N ILE A 141 11.14 -28.80 12.42
CA ILE A 141 11.78 -27.51 12.71
C ILE A 141 12.38 -27.53 14.11
N ARG A 142 11.65 -28.04 15.12
CA ARG A 142 12.11 -28.19 16.50
C ARG A 142 13.39 -29.00 16.60
N LYS A 143 13.44 -30.14 15.89
CA LYS A 143 14.64 -31.00 15.83
C LYS A 143 15.83 -30.26 15.20
N LYS A 144 15.58 -29.48 14.12
CA LYS A 144 16.64 -28.72 13.47
C LYS A 144 17.13 -27.53 14.31
N CYS A 145 16.26 -26.80 15.00
CA CYS A 145 16.66 -25.76 15.95
C CYS A 145 17.64 -26.30 16.97
N ARG A 146 17.32 -27.45 17.55
CA ARG A 146 18.18 -28.07 18.56
C ARG A 146 19.51 -28.60 18.00
N HIS A 147 19.45 -29.25 16.84
CA HIS A 147 20.61 -29.92 16.24
C HIS A 147 21.57 -28.93 15.57
N ASP A 148 21.04 -27.99 14.80
CA ASP A 148 21.85 -27.13 13.90
C ASP A 148 22.26 -25.79 14.57
N TYR A 149 21.49 -25.33 15.59
CA TYR A 149 21.67 -23.99 16.19
C TYR A 149 21.78 -23.99 17.71
N ASP A 150 21.63 -25.13 18.39
CA ASP A 150 21.56 -25.24 19.85
C ASP A 150 20.47 -24.36 20.48
N VAL A 151 19.34 -24.18 19.77
CA VAL A 151 18.18 -23.41 20.20
C VAL A 151 17.07 -24.37 20.62
N ARG A 152 16.41 -24.12 21.75
CA ARG A 152 15.22 -24.85 22.20
C ARG A 152 13.98 -24.16 21.63
N LEU A 153 13.21 -24.89 20.79
CA LEU A 153 11.92 -24.43 20.28
C LEU A 153 10.78 -25.06 21.08
N PHE A 154 10.00 -24.21 21.74
CA PHE A 154 8.74 -24.57 22.39
C PHE A 154 7.61 -24.19 21.45
N VAL A 155 6.66 -25.08 21.22
CA VAL A 155 5.58 -24.90 20.23
C VAL A 155 4.24 -25.09 20.91
N THR A 156 3.34 -24.12 20.70
CA THR A 156 1.92 -24.20 21.03
C THR A 156 1.11 -24.04 19.75
N VAL A 157 0.20 -24.98 19.47
CA VAL A 157 -0.72 -24.92 18.34
C VAL A 157 -2.13 -24.86 18.88
N TYR A 158 -2.89 -23.83 18.45
CA TYR A 158 -4.31 -23.68 18.73
C TYR A 158 -5.09 -24.04 17.46
N ASP A 159 -5.97 -25.02 17.55
CA ASP A 159 -6.90 -25.44 16.47
C ASP A 159 -8.17 -24.58 16.44
N GLU A 160 -8.01 -23.30 16.72
CA GLU A 160 -9.07 -22.32 16.88
C GLU A 160 -8.92 -21.13 15.93
N ASN A 161 -10.00 -20.38 15.79
CA ASN A 161 -9.96 -19.10 15.06
C ASN A 161 -9.33 -18.01 15.92
N TYR A 162 -8.16 -17.53 15.51
CA TYR A 162 -7.40 -16.49 16.20
C TYR A 162 -8.24 -15.27 16.63
N LEU A 163 -9.09 -14.74 15.74
CA LEU A 163 -9.90 -13.56 16.03
C LEU A 163 -10.94 -13.81 17.14
N VAL A 164 -11.49 -15.02 17.18
CA VAL A 164 -12.52 -15.41 18.17
C VAL A 164 -11.88 -15.77 19.50
N ASP A 165 -10.79 -16.51 19.48
CA ASP A 165 -10.08 -16.96 20.67
C ASP A 165 -9.53 -15.79 21.47
N VAL A 166 -8.84 -14.86 20.80
CA VAL A 166 -8.33 -13.64 21.42
C VAL A 166 -9.44 -12.85 22.13
N LYS A 167 -10.62 -12.68 21.50
CA LYS A 167 -11.77 -12.04 22.17
C LYS A 167 -12.18 -12.77 23.44
N ASN A 168 -12.28 -14.09 23.38
CA ASN A 168 -12.74 -14.90 24.51
C ASN A 168 -11.79 -14.77 25.69
N HIS A 169 -10.47 -14.73 25.44
CA HIS A 169 -9.47 -14.49 26.48
C HIS A 169 -9.59 -13.10 27.11
N TYR A 170 -9.88 -12.04 26.33
CA TYR A 170 -10.05 -10.68 26.83
C TYR A 170 -11.37 -10.42 27.57
N THR A 171 -12.42 -11.23 27.30
CA THR A 171 -13.75 -11.00 27.89
C THR A 171 -14.02 -11.77 29.18
N VAL A 172 -13.25 -12.82 29.48
CA VAL A 172 -13.63 -13.81 30.53
C VAL A 172 -12.92 -13.58 31.85
N THR A 173 -11.93 -12.70 31.97
CA THR A 173 -11.22 -12.57 33.22
C THR A 173 -11.32 -11.17 33.84
N PHE A 174 -12.06 -11.12 34.93
CA PHE A 174 -12.10 -10.02 35.91
C PHE A 174 -10.81 -9.93 36.76
N PHE A 175 -9.84 -10.80 36.50
CA PHE A 175 -8.53 -10.85 37.12
C PHE A 175 -7.47 -10.65 36.03
N ASP A 176 -6.51 -9.76 36.31
CA ASP A 176 -5.38 -9.40 35.43
C ASP A 176 -4.88 -10.55 34.55
N THR A 177 -5.43 -10.67 33.35
CA THR A 177 -4.83 -11.52 32.32
C THR A 177 -3.66 -10.74 31.76
N VAL A 178 -2.46 -11.26 31.97
CA VAL A 178 -1.27 -10.84 31.21
C VAL A 178 -1.59 -11.12 29.74
N GLU A 179 -1.80 -10.06 28.97
CA GLU A 179 -1.93 -10.16 27.52
C GLU A 179 -0.66 -10.81 27.00
N ASP A 180 -0.79 -11.97 26.32
CA ASP A 180 0.35 -12.58 25.65
C ASP A 180 0.84 -11.64 24.55
N LYS A 181 2.00 -11.03 24.78
CA LYS A 181 2.67 -10.16 23.81
C LYS A 181 3.85 -10.88 23.17
N PHE A 182 4.11 -10.52 21.92
CA PHE A 182 5.08 -11.22 21.09
C PHE A 182 6.17 -10.27 20.59
N ASP A 183 7.39 -10.78 20.56
CA ASP A 183 8.53 -10.10 19.93
C ASP A 183 8.39 -10.04 18.41
N VAL A 184 7.81 -11.09 17.82
CA VAL A 184 7.64 -11.21 16.39
C VAL A 184 6.24 -11.76 16.10
N ILE A 185 5.50 -11.04 15.28
CA ILE A 185 4.28 -11.53 14.64
C ILE A 185 4.51 -11.56 13.13
N ILE A 186 4.35 -12.73 12.51
CA ILE A 186 4.47 -12.88 11.07
C ILE A 186 3.19 -13.48 10.52
N CYS A 187 2.56 -12.83 9.52
CA CYS A 187 1.24 -13.25 9.09
C CYS A 187 0.98 -13.02 7.60
N ASN A 188 0.39 -14.02 6.95
CA ASN A 188 -0.29 -13.90 5.67
C ASN A 188 -1.76 -14.28 5.87
N PRO A 189 -2.61 -13.36 6.34
CA PRO A 189 -3.95 -13.66 6.79
C PRO A 189 -4.88 -14.05 5.62
N PRO A 190 -5.99 -14.77 5.91
CA PRO A 190 -7.02 -15.03 4.92
C PRO A 190 -7.61 -13.72 4.39
N THR A 191 -7.99 -13.70 3.11
CA THR A 191 -8.53 -12.50 2.43
C THR A 191 -10.03 -12.56 2.20
N ASP A 192 -10.72 -13.55 2.74
CA ASP A 192 -12.15 -13.75 2.61
C ASP A 192 -12.93 -12.58 3.22
N LEU A 193 -14.09 -12.32 2.66
CA LEU A 193 -14.98 -11.26 3.14
C LEU A 193 -15.79 -11.76 4.33
N ILE A 194 -15.62 -11.12 5.46
CA ILE A 194 -16.35 -11.40 6.69
C ILE A 194 -17.72 -10.71 6.64
N ALA A 195 -18.76 -11.46 6.93
CA ALA A 195 -20.12 -10.94 6.98
C ALA A 195 -20.32 -10.07 8.25
N LYS A 196 -21.17 -9.05 8.14
CA LYS A 196 -21.60 -8.27 9.31
C LYS A 196 -22.33 -9.18 10.30
N GLY A 197 -22.01 -9.07 11.59
CA GLY A 197 -22.62 -9.89 12.64
C GLY A 197 -22.12 -11.33 12.69
N SER A 198 -21.03 -11.66 11.97
CA SER A 198 -20.32 -12.93 12.17
C SER A 198 -19.52 -12.90 13.48
N PRO A 199 -19.20 -14.06 14.09
CA PRO A 199 -18.37 -14.14 15.28
C PRO A 199 -17.06 -13.37 15.15
N ASP A 200 -16.40 -13.43 13.99
CA ASP A 200 -15.17 -12.70 13.70
C ASP A 200 -15.35 -11.17 13.73
N ALA A 201 -16.44 -10.67 13.15
CA ALA A 201 -16.74 -9.23 13.11
C ALA A 201 -17.09 -8.70 14.51
N GLU A 202 -17.84 -9.48 15.28
CA GLU A 202 -18.19 -9.18 16.67
C GLU A 202 -16.98 -9.26 17.58
N ALA A 203 -16.09 -10.23 17.35
CA ALA A 203 -14.86 -10.40 18.12
C ALA A 203 -13.99 -9.14 18.11
N VAL A 204 -13.86 -8.50 16.96
CA VAL A 204 -12.98 -7.32 16.81
C VAL A 204 -13.67 -6.01 17.22
N GLY A 205 -14.96 -6.05 17.64
CA GLY A 205 -15.73 -4.84 17.97
C GLY A 205 -15.89 -3.90 16.76
N CYS A 206 -15.66 -4.40 15.56
CA CYS A 206 -15.65 -3.60 14.35
C CYS A 206 -17.09 -3.48 13.83
N VAL A 207 -17.83 -2.49 14.33
CA VAL A 207 -19.16 -2.12 13.85
C VAL A 207 -19.02 -1.42 12.49
N THR A 208 -18.46 -2.12 11.51
CA THR A 208 -18.45 -1.61 10.14
C THR A 208 -19.77 -1.95 9.46
N MET A 209 -20.39 -0.96 8.82
CA MET A 209 -21.62 -1.17 8.04
C MET A 209 -21.39 -1.99 6.75
N LEU A 210 -20.14 -2.34 6.43
CA LEU A 210 -19.73 -2.96 5.17
C LEU A 210 -19.01 -4.29 5.43
N LYS A 211 -19.05 -5.19 4.43
CA LYS A 211 -18.22 -6.40 4.41
C LYS A 211 -16.74 -6.02 4.43
N VAL A 212 -15.99 -6.53 5.37
CA VAL A 212 -14.56 -6.29 5.54
C VAL A 212 -13.79 -7.58 5.27
N SER A 213 -12.60 -7.51 4.66
CA SER A 213 -11.74 -8.68 4.53
C SER A 213 -11.16 -9.08 5.88
N ALA A 214 -11.11 -10.38 6.16
CA ALA A 214 -10.47 -10.96 7.34
C ALA A 214 -9.06 -10.41 7.55
N ALA A 215 -8.31 -10.21 6.47
CA ALA A 215 -6.94 -9.70 6.53
C ALA A 215 -6.79 -8.39 7.32
N TYR A 216 -7.79 -7.51 7.27
CA TYR A 216 -7.73 -6.24 8.00
C TYR A 216 -8.07 -6.37 9.47
N LEU A 217 -8.89 -7.36 9.83
CA LEU A 217 -9.18 -7.70 11.22
C LEU A 217 -7.95 -8.34 11.88
N PHE A 218 -7.31 -9.29 11.19
CA PHE A 218 -6.02 -9.83 11.62
C PHE A 218 -4.97 -8.74 11.81
N PHE A 219 -4.88 -7.79 10.88
CA PHE A 219 -3.95 -6.65 10.99
C PHE A 219 -4.22 -5.81 12.25
N LYS A 220 -5.49 -5.50 12.53
CA LYS A 220 -5.85 -4.76 13.73
C LYS A 220 -5.46 -5.53 14.98
N VAL A 221 -5.93 -6.76 15.13
CA VAL A 221 -5.71 -7.57 16.33
C VAL A 221 -4.22 -7.87 16.54
N ALA A 222 -3.51 -8.34 15.51
CA ALA A 222 -2.08 -8.61 15.59
C ALA A 222 -1.27 -7.36 16.01
N SER A 223 -1.68 -6.18 15.58
CA SER A 223 -1.01 -4.93 15.95
C SER A 223 -1.14 -4.56 17.44
N GLU A 224 -2.04 -5.21 18.18
CA GLU A 224 -2.28 -5.00 19.62
C GLU A 224 -1.44 -5.94 20.50
N HIS A 225 -0.92 -7.04 19.93
CA HIS A 225 -0.20 -8.10 20.65
C HIS A 225 1.33 -8.01 20.53
N LEU A 226 1.90 -6.85 20.26
CA LEU A 226 3.35 -6.69 20.20
C LEU A 226 3.93 -6.24 21.52
N GLU A 227 5.05 -6.87 21.92
CA GLU A 227 5.94 -6.33 22.96
C GLU A 227 6.52 -5.00 22.54
N GLU A 228 7.03 -4.21 23.49
CA GLU A 228 7.81 -3.02 23.20
C GLU A 228 9.05 -3.39 22.35
N GLY A 229 9.27 -2.70 21.25
CA GLY A 229 10.29 -3.06 20.25
C GLY A 229 9.95 -4.28 19.39
N GLY A 230 8.83 -4.96 19.63
CA GLY A 230 8.36 -6.09 18.85
C GLY A 230 8.01 -5.74 17.41
N ASN A 231 8.03 -6.73 16.51
CA ASN A 231 7.86 -6.57 15.08
C ASN A 231 6.62 -7.29 14.55
N LEU A 232 5.79 -6.59 13.76
CA LEU A 232 4.72 -7.19 12.96
C LEU A 232 5.10 -7.15 11.49
N VAL A 233 5.26 -8.31 10.87
CA VAL A 233 5.44 -8.45 9.42
C VAL A 233 4.20 -9.10 8.83
N ILE A 234 3.48 -8.37 7.99
CA ILE A 234 2.19 -8.82 7.48
C ILE A 234 2.04 -8.59 5.97
N MET A 235 1.40 -9.57 5.29
CA MET A 235 1.00 -9.44 3.90
C MET A 235 -0.46 -9.01 3.81
N LEU A 236 -0.74 -7.89 3.15
CA LEU A 236 -2.09 -7.34 3.02
C LEU A 236 -2.42 -7.01 1.56
N PRO A 237 -3.72 -6.92 1.20
CA PRO A 237 -4.11 -6.33 -0.07
C PRO A 237 -3.64 -4.87 -0.16
N THR A 238 -3.17 -4.43 -1.35
CA THR A 238 -2.68 -3.05 -1.57
C THR A 238 -3.72 -1.98 -1.23
N THR A 239 -5.00 -2.33 -1.18
CA THR A 239 -6.08 -1.44 -0.75
C THR A 239 -5.94 -0.95 0.70
N VAL A 240 -5.16 -1.63 1.55
CA VAL A 240 -4.83 -1.16 2.90
C VAL A 240 -4.20 0.23 2.88
N ALA A 241 -3.43 0.54 1.85
CA ALA A 241 -2.72 1.80 1.73
C ALA A 241 -3.65 3.02 1.62
N SER A 242 -4.86 2.87 1.05
CA SER A 242 -5.64 4.05 0.68
C SER A 242 -7.16 3.94 0.82
N ALA A 243 -7.74 2.76 1.05
CA ALA A 243 -9.19 2.62 1.12
C ALA A 243 -9.77 3.43 2.30
N SER A 244 -10.78 4.26 2.02
CA SER A 244 -11.42 5.11 3.02
C SER A 244 -12.12 4.32 4.14
N SER A 245 -12.63 3.12 3.82
CA SER A 245 -13.21 2.20 4.81
C SER A 245 -12.21 1.69 5.85
N LEU A 246 -10.91 1.80 5.58
CA LEU A 246 -9.85 1.33 6.49
C LEU A 246 -9.15 2.47 7.25
N THR A 247 -9.65 3.70 7.13
CA THR A 247 -9.05 4.88 7.80
C THR A 247 -8.93 4.68 9.32
N ALA A 248 -9.97 4.13 9.96
CA ALA A 248 -9.96 3.92 11.41
C ALA A 248 -8.85 2.94 11.84
N ILE A 249 -8.72 1.82 11.12
CA ILE A 249 -7.68 0.81 11.40
C ILE A 249 -6.28 1.41 11.17
N ARG A 250 -6.05 2.09 10.05
CA ARG A 250 -4.74 2.70 9.77
C ARG A 250 -4.36 3.75 10.82
N LYS A 251 -5.28 4.62 11.22
CA LYS A 251 -5.02 5.64 12.27
C LYS A 251 -4.68 5.00 13.60
N ASP A 252 -5.41 3.96 13.98
CA ASP A 252 -5.17 3.24 15.22
C ASP A 252 -3.78 2.59 15.22
N VAL A 253 -3.45 1.84 14.16
CA VAL A 253 -2.13 1.22 14.02
C VAL A 253 -1.01 2.27 13.96
N ALA A 254 -1.15 3.34 13.16
CA ALA A 254 -0.13 4.37 13.02
C ALA A 254 0.15 5.14 14.31
N LYS A 255 -0.80 5.21 15.25
CA LYS A 255 -0.58 5.80 16.58
C LYS A 255 0.33 4.94 17.45
N ARG A 256 0.19 3.62 17.40
CA ARG A 256 0.86 2.67 18.26
C ARG A 256 2.16 2.14 17.66
N LEU A 257 2.19 1.91 16.36
CA LEU A 257 3.29 1.24 15.67
C LEU A 257 3.98 2.17 14.67
N ALA A 258 5.30 2.05 14.59
CA ALA A 258 6.11 2.68 13.56
C ALA A 258 6.24 1.77 12.35
N LEU A 259 5.83 2.23 11.17
CA LEU A 259 6.10 1.55 9.91
C LEU A 259 7.59 1.69 9.58
N ARG A 260 8.29 0.57 9.35
CA ARG A 260 9.74 0.52 9.09
C ARG A 260 10.07 0.15 7.64
N LYS A 261 9.38 -0.87 7.12
CA LYS A 261 9.68 -1.37 5.77
C LYS A 261 8.41 -1.65 4.99
N ILE A 262 8.48 -1.41 3.69
CA ILE A 262 7.42 -1.73 2.72
C ILE A 262 8.03 -2.54 1.60
N HIS A 263 7.33 -3.59 1.14
CA HIS A 263 7.69 -4.27 -0.09
C HIS A 263 6.53 -4.30 -1.08
N LEU A 264 6.80 -3.95 -2.34
CA LEU A 264 5.83 -3.86 -3.43
C LEU A 264 6.17 -4.86 -4.55
N PHE A 265 5.20 -5.67 -4.96
CA PHE A 265 5.33 -6.56 -6.12
C PHE A 265 4.92 -5.80 -7.39
N VAL A 266 5.90 -5.40 -8.24
CA VAL A 266 5.68 -4.50 -9.39
C VAL A 266 5.67 -5.21 -10.76
N GLY A 267 6.03 -6.50 -10.83
CA GLY A 267 6.19 -7.26 -12.07
C GLY A 267 4.90 -7.48 -12.86
N LYS A 268 5.01 -7.59 -14.19
CA LYS A 268 3.95 -8.11 -15.06
C LYS A 268 3.96 -9.63 -14.98
N GLN A 269 3.18 -10.19 -14.08
CA GLN A 269 3.11 -11.64 -13.86
C GLN A 269 2.32 -12.34 -14.98
N LYS A 270 2.94 -12.51 -16.16
CA LYS A 270 2.31 -13.22 -17.30
C LYS A 270 2.07 -14.71 -17.02
N ASN A 271 2.75 -15.32 -16.06
CA ASN A 271 2.78 -16.77 -15.84
C ASN A 271 2.04 -17.26 -14.58
N LEU A 272 1.36 -16.38 -13.83
CA LEU A 272 0.66 -16.75 -12.60
C LEU A 272 -0.85 -16.86 -12.78
N LYS A 273 -1.29 -17.74 -13.71
CA LYS A 273 -2.73 -18.08 -13.84
C LYS A 273 -3.33 -18.75 -12.60
N ARG A 274 -2.54 -19.07 -11.56
CA ARG A 274 -2.92 -19.95 -10.43
C ARG A 274 -2.72 -19.39 -9.03
N ALA A 275 -2.26 -18.15 -8.86
CA ALA A 275 -2.10 -17.53 -7.53
C ALA A 275 -2.87 -16.21 -7.45
N ILE A 276 -3.23 -15.77 -6.23
CA ILE A 276 -3.64 -14.37 -6.00
C ILE A 276 -2.54 -13.52 -6.61
N PRO A 277 -2.87 -12.56 -7.49
CA PRO A 277 -1.83 -11.77 -8.11
C PRO A 277 -1.08 -11.01 -7.01
N LEU A 278 0.16 -11.41 -6.70
CA LEU A 278 1.01 -10.74 -5.70
C LEU A 278 1.08 -9.22 -5.93
N LYS A 279 0.92 -8.78 -7.18
CA LYS A 279 0.79 -7.36 -7.55
C LYS A 279 -0.35 -6.62 -6.81
N LYS A 280 -1.33 -7.33 -6.27
CA LYS A 280 -2.41 -6.77 -5.44
C LYS A 280 -2.13 -6.86 -3.94
N SER A 281 -0.95 -7.37 -3.58
CA SER A 281 -0.51 -7.51 -2.19
C SER A 281 0.69 -6.59 -1.91
N ILE A 282 0.84 -6.24 -0.64
CA ILE A 282 1.94 -5.44 -0.09
C ILE A 282 2.43 -6.13 1.18
N LEU A 283 3.74 -6.12 1.42
CA LEU A 283 4.29 -6.51 2.71
C LEU A 283 4.59 -5.25 3.51
N LEU A 284 4.18 -5.25 4.76
CA LEU A 284 4.39 -4.17 5.71
C LEU A 284 5.10 -4.72 6.94
N ALA A 285 6.16 -4.04 7.38
CA ALA A 285 6.85 -4.33 8.62
C ALA A 285 6.73 -3.15 9.56
N TYR A 286 6.09 -3.37 10.69
CA TYR A 286 5.91 -2.41 11.77
C TYR A 286 6.76 -2.80 12.99
N GLU A 287 7.12 -1.83 13.78
CA GLU A 287 7.75 -1.98 15.10
C GLU A 287 6.87 -1.29 16.15
N ASN A 288 6.67 -1.92 17.29
CA ASN A 288 6.03 -1.26 18.44
C ASN A 288 7.02 -0.27 19.06
N SER A 289 7.02 0.93 18.54
CA SER A 289 7.92 2.03 18.92
C SER A 289 7.24 3.37 18.67
N GLU A 290 7.50 4.35 19.51
CA GLU A 290 7.06 5.73 19.30
C GLU A 290 7.96 6.48 18.31
N GLU A 291 9.19 6.03 18.12
CA GLU A 291 10.15 6.65 17.23
C GLU A 291 9.73 6.47 15.76
N ARG A 292 9.63 7.56 15.00
CA ARG A 292 9.30 7.59 13.57
C ARG A 292 10.57 7.88 12.75
N THR A 293 11.22 6.83 12.27
CA THR A 293 12.43 6.93 11.42
C THR A 293 12.04 6.83 9.94
N ASP A 294 13.02 7.09 9.07
CA ASP A 294 12.88 6.89 7.62
C ASP A 294 12.39 5.46 7.30
N ILE A 295 11.59 5.35 6.24
CA ILE A 295 10.98 4.09 5.79
C ILE A 295 11.75 3.54 4.60
N THR A 296 12.18 2.28 4.69
CA THR A 296 12.76 1.54 3.58
C THR A 296 11.67 0.94 2.69
N ILE A 297 11.70 1.28 1.40
CA ILE A 297 10.80 0.68 0.40
C ILE A 297 11.60 -0.22 -0.53
N SER A 298 11.15 -1.45 -0.71
CA SER A 298 11.71 -2.38 -1.68
C SER A 298 10.66 -2.84 -2.70
N THR A 299 11.14 -3.25 -3.86
CA THR A 299 10.27 -3.73 -4.95
C THR A 299 10.82 -5.04 -5.53
N SER A 300 9.94 -5.89 -6.06
CA SER A 300 10.35 -7.04 -6.86
C SER A 300 9.45 -7.26 -8.07
N THR A 301 10.00 -7.86 -9.12
CA THR A 301 9.25 -8.18 -10.34
C THR A 301 8.63 -9.58 -10.31
N ASP A 302 8.92 -10.38 -9.29
CA ASP A 302 8.41 -11.74 -9.06
C ASP A 302 7.86 -11.91 -7.63
N ASP A 303 8.03 -13.09 -7.04
CA ASP A 303 7.57 -13.45 -5.69
C ASP A 303 8.54 -13.05 -4.57
N GLY A 304 9.48 -12.15 -4.83
CA GLY A 304 10.44 -11.64 -3.84
C GLY A 304 11.76 -12.40 -3.84
N SER A 305 12.18 -12.98 -4.96
CA SER A 305 13.51 -13.58 -5.08
C SER A 305 14.62 -12.52 -4.96
N ALA A 306 15.70 -12.85 -4.31
CA ALA A 306 16.79 -11.91 -4.00
C ALA A 306 17.42 -11.28 -5.25
N ASP A 307 17.50 -12.02 -6.35
CA ASP A 307 18.02 -11.55 -7.65
C ASP A 307 17.08 -10.57 -8.39
N LYS A 308 15.82 -10.47 -7.96
CA LYS A 308 14.79 -9.55 -8.50
C LYS A 308 14.39 -8.46 -7.52
N LEU A 309 15.03 -8.42 -6.37
CA LEU A 309 14.79 -7.41 -5.34
C LEU A 309 15.54 -6.11 -5.67
N SER A 310 14.85 -4.99 -5.52
CA SER A 310 15.44 -3.65 -5.62
C SER A 310 15.01 -2.83 -4.41
N THR A 311 15.98 -2.30 -3.69
CA THR A 311 15.73 -1.38 -2.57
C THR A 311 15.80 0.05 -3.09
N LEU A 312 14.79 0.84 -2.76
CA LEU A 312 14.74 2.27 -3.08
C LEU A 312 15.43 3.07 -1.97
N PRO A 313 15.87 4.30 -2.24
CA PRO A 313 16.36 5.20 -1.19
C PRO A 313 15.30 5.41 -0.11
N ASP A 314 15.73 5.43 1.15
CA ASP A 314 14.86 5.66 2.28
C ASP A 314 14.14 7.01 2.17
N LEU A 315 12.88 7.02 2.59
CA LEU A 315 12.03 8.19 2.60
C LEU A 315 11.68 8.58 4.04
N PRO A 316 11.67 9.90 4.36
CA PRO A 316 11.13 10.39 5.61
C PRO A 316 9.74 9.82 5.89
N TYR A 317 9.45 9.52 7.16
CA TYR A 317 8.18 8.91 7.58
C TYR A 317 6.96 9.71 7.08
N GLU A 318 7.00 11.03 7.21
CA GLU A 318 5.94 11.96 6.81
C GLU A 318 5.70 12.03 5.29
N PHE A 319 6.65 11.56 4.46
CA PHE A 319 6.46 11.47 3.00
C PHE A 319 5.76 10.19 2.59
N VAL A 320 5.76 9.19 3.46
CA VAL A 320 5.18 7.87 3.21
C VAL A 320 3.85 7.72 3.93
N VAL A 321 3.75 8.16 5.18
CA VAL A 321 2.56 7.99 6.03
C VAL A 321 1.89 9.34 6.23
N ASP A 322 0.64 9.45 5.83
CA ASP A 322 -0.20 10.62 6.08
C ASP A 322 -0.64 10.63 7.56
N GLU A 323 -0.31 11.67 8.30
CA GLU A 323 -0.61 11.78 9.73
C GLU A 323 -2.12 11.86 10.03
N ASP A 324 -2.91 12.44 9.12
CA ASP A 324 -4.34 12.64 9.33
C ASP A 324 -5.15 11.34 9.25
N ASP A 325 -4.79 10.44 8.32
CA ASP A 325 -5.60 9.23 8.05
C ASP A 325 -4.79 7.93 7.89
N GLY A 326 -3.48 7.97 8.14
CA GLY A 326 -2.57 6.82 8.06
C GLY A 326 -2.40 6.27 6.64
N THR A 327 -2.75 7.02 5.62
CA THR A 327 -2.64 6.56 4.24
C THR A 327 -1.19 6.51 3.79
N LEU A 328 -0.86 5.53 2.94
CA LEU A 328 0.50 5.29 2.50
C LEU A 328 0.74 5.81 1.07
N THR A 329 1.79 6.58 0.89
CA THR A 329 2.37 6.93 -0.41
C THR A 329 3.35 5.84 -0.83
N LEU A 330 3.17 5.23 -2.00
CA LEU A 330 3.87 4.01 -2.42
C LEU A 330 4.63 4.22 -3.75
N PRO A 331 5.79 4.88 -3.75
CA PRO A 331 6.63 4.97 -4.93
C PRO A 331 7.18 3.58 -5.32
N LYS A 332 7.20 3.29 -6.63
CA LYS A 332 7.52 1.97 -7.18
C LYS A 332 8.85 1.93 -7.92
N SER A 333 9.53 3.06 -8.04
CA SER A 333 10.80 3.18 -8.75
C SER A 333 11.68 4.25 -8.12
N LEU A 334 12.98 4.19 -8.43
CA LEU A 334 13.94 5.21 -8.02
C LEU A 334 13.51 6.61 -8.48
N GLU A 335 12.95 6.72 -9.67
CA GLU A 335 12.46 8.00 -10.22
C GLU A 335 11.28 8.53 -9.40
N GLU A 336 10.28 7.69 -9.12
CA GLU A 336 9.15 8.07 -8.28
C GLU A 336 9.58 8.48 -6.86
N THR A 337 10.54 7.74 -6.27
CA THR A 337 11.11 8.09 -4.96
C THR A 337 11.77 9.47 -4.97
N ARG A 338 12.56 9.77 -6.02
CA ARG A 338 13.19 11.10 -6.18
C ARG A 338 12.15 12.20 -6.32
N ILE A 339 11.08 11.97 -7.08
CA ILE A 339 9.98 12.92 -7.26
C ILE A 339 9.29 13.20 -5.91
N VAL A 340 8.93 12.16 -5.17
CA VAL A 340 8.27 12.28 -3.85
C VAL A 340 9.17 13.03 -2.87
N LYS A 341 10.45 12.67 -2.78
CA LYS A 341 11.42 13.32 -1.88
C LYS A 341 11.63 14.79 -2.24
N TYR A 342 11.73 15.09 -3.52
CA TYR A 342 11.99 16.46 -3.99
C TYR A 342 10.79 17.37 -3.79
N ILE A 343 9.62 17.00 -4.32
CA ILE A 343 8.41 17.82 -4.23
C ILE A 343 7.85 17.80 -2.81
N GLY A 344 7.92 16.65 -2.10
CA GLY A 344 7.51 16.52 -0.71
C GLY A 344 8.23 17.49 0.24
N GLY A 345 9.46 17.90 -0.08
CA GLY A 345 10.23 18.89 0.66
C GLY A 345 9.83 20.36 0.43
N PHE A 346 8.86 20.67 -0.44
CA PHE A 346 8.41 22.04 -0.61
C PHE A 346 7.60 22.54 0.61
N PRO A 347 7.77 23.81 0.99
CA PRO A 347 7.25 24.32 2.26
C PRO A 347 5.75 24.57 2.26
N GLU A 348 5.16 24.88 1.10
CA GLU A 348 3.79 25.36 1.01
C GLU A 348 2.78 24.25 0.73
N THR A 349 1.53 24.52 1.09
CA THR A 349 0.34 23.75 0.73
C THR A 349 -0.72 24.70 0.17
N LEU A 350 -1.82 24.18 -0.38
CA LEU A 350 -2.94 25.04 -0.77
C LEU A 350 -3.42 25.89 0.41
N SER A 351 -3.51 25.30 1.61
CA SER A 351 -4.01 26.01 2.80
C SER A 351 -3.07 27.11 3.28
N SER A 352 -1.75 26.89 3.27
CA SER A 352 -0.77 27.92 3.68
C SER A 352 -0.73 29.11 2.70
N LEU A 353 -1.02 28.85 1.42
CA LEU A 353 -1.16 29.89 0.40
C LEU A 353 -2.52 30.63 0.43
N GLY A 354 -3.38 30.34 1.40
CA GLY A 354 -4.72 30.92 1.49
C GLY A 354 -5.71 30.35 0.46
N LEU A 355 -5.40 29.20 -0.13
CA LEU A 355 -6.19 28.54 -1.16
C LEU A 355 -6.99 27.36 -0.61
N LYS A 356 -8.06 27.02 -1.29
CA LYS A 356 -8.84 25.79 -1.05
C LYS A 356 -9.17 25.11 -2.36
N MET A 357 -9.32 23.77 -2.29
CA MET A 357 -9.92 23.01 -3.38
C MET A 357 -11.32 22.55 -2.98
N SER A 358 -12.26 22.79 -3.86
CA SER A 358 -13.67 22.39 -3.72
C SER A 358 -14.11 21.51 -4.88
N THR A 359 -15.14 20.69 -4.65
CA THR A 359 -15.77 19.87 -5.70
C THR A 359 -17.01 20.60 -6.21
N GLY A 360 -17.26 20.53 -7.51
CA GLY A 360 -18.43 21.13 -8.14
C GLY A 360 -19.75 20.61 -7.57
N LEU A 361 -20.76 21.45 -7.58
CA LEU A 361 -22.00 21.30 -6.82
C LEU A 361 -23.10 20.59 -7.61
N VAL A 362 -23.12 20.70 -8.96
CA VAL A 362 -24.21 20.22 -9.81
C VAL A 362 -24.05 18.72 -10.09
N ILE A 363 -25.08 17.94 -9.72
CA ILE A 363 -25.22 16.52 -10.05
C ILE A 363 -26.46 16.38 -10.96
N ASP A 364 -26.24 15.99 -12.22
CA ASP A 364 -27.29 15.94 -13.25
C ASP A 364 -28.57 15.21 -12.83
N SER A 365 -28.43 14.08 -12.12
CA SER A 365 -29.57 13.28 -11.65
C SER A 365 -30.37 13.92 -10.51
N LYS A 366 -29.74 14.85 -9.76
CA LYS A 366 -30.38 15.54 -8.62
C LYS A 366 -30.93 16.92 -8.99
N CYS A 367 -30.46 17.48 -10.09
CA CYS A 367 -30.76 18.85 -10.51
C CYS A 367 -31.43 18.90 -11.89
N SER A 368 -31.98 17.77 -12.39
CA SER A 368 -32.48 17.66 -13.78
C SER A 368 -33.52 18.71 -14.15
N GLU A 369 -34.41 19.05 -13.23
CA GLU A 369 -35.50 20.03 -13.44
C GLU A 369 -35.02 21.49 -13.41
N MET A 370 -33.83 21.73 -12.87
CA MET A 370 -33.24 23.07 -12.73
C MET A 370 -32.22 23.37 -13.82
N LEU A 371 -31.95 22.40 -14.72
CA LEU A 371 -30.91 22.50 -15.74
C LEU A 371 -31.52 22.76 -17.11
N TYR A 372 -31.00 23.78 -17.80
CA TYR A 372 -31.42 24.25 -19.11
C TYR A 372 -30.30 24.13 -20.14
N ASP A 373 -30.65 23.90 -21.39
CA ASP A 373 -29.70 23.81 -22.50
C ASP A 373 -29.25 25.21 -22.96
N GLU A 374 -30.16 26.20 -22.86
CA GLU A 374 -29.98 27.57 -23.29
C GLU A 374 -30.10 28.54 -22.12
N GLU A 375 -29.55 29.74 -22.28
CA GLU A 375 -29.63 30.82 -21.30
C GLU A 375 -31.05 31.41 -21.30
N ILE A 376 -31.71 31.36 -20.13
CA ILE A 376 -32.99 32.01 -19.88
C ILE A 376 -32.84 32.97 -18.68
N ALA A 377 -33.77 33.93 -18.56
CA ALA A 377 -33.73 34.91 -17.48
C ALA A 377 -33.61 34.23 -16.09
N GLY A 378 -32.67 34.69 -15.28
CA GLY A 378 -32.40 34.15 -13.94
C GLY A 378 -31.50 32.94 -13.89
N THR A 379 -31.07 32.34 -15.02
CA THR A 379 -30.12 31.22 -15.00
C THR A 379 -28.68 31.69 -14.87
N ILE A 380 -27.84 30.81 -14.33
CA ILE A 380 -26.38 30.98 -14.22
C ILE A 380 -25.64 29.89 -15.01
N PRO A 381 -24.42 30.19 -15.49
CA PRO A 381 -23.60 29.22 -16.20
C PRO A 381 -23.19 28.01 -15.32
N VAL A 382 -23.22 26.80 -15.90
CA VAL A 382 -22.68 25.57 -15.29
C VAL A 382 -21.45 25.14 -16.06
N ILE A 383 -20.29 25.32 -15.46
CA ILE A 383 -19.02 24.88 -16.07
C ILE A 383 -18.94 23.35 -15.99
N ARG A 384 -18.80 22.70 -17.15
CA ARG A 384 -18.74 21.24 -17.30
C ARG A 384 -17.35 20.78 -17.76
N PRO A 385 -16.96 19.51 -17.56
CA PRO A 385 -15.68 18.99 -18.05
C PRO A 385 -15.45 19.21 -19.55
N SER A 386 -16.51 19.17 -20.36
CA SER A 386 -16.47 19.43 -21.79
C SER A 386 -16.08 20.87 -22.15
N ALA A 387 -16.24 21.81 -21.25
CA ALA A 387 -15.85 23.20 -21.45
C ALA A 387 -14.33 23.43 -21.32
N MET A 388 -13.59 22.47 -20.79
CA MET A 388 -12.13 22.53 -20.63
C MET A 388 -11.45 22.25 -21.99
N VAL A 389 -10.94 23.29 -22.64
CA VAL A 389 -10.34 23.20 -23.98
C VAL A 389 -9.00 23.93 -23.97
N SER A 390 -7.93 23.25 -24.36
CA SER A 390 -6.57 23.83 -24.50
C SER A 390 -6.11 24.65 -23.29
N GLY A 391 -6.36 24.13 -22.07
CA GLY A 391 -5.95 24.78 -20.83
C GLY A 391 -6.79 25.98 -20.40
N GLY A 392 -7.88 26.28 -21.12
CA GLY A 392 -8.85 27.33 -20.78
C GLY A 392 -10.28 26.81 -20.74
N ILE A 393 -11.23 27.73 -20.52
CA ILE A 393 -12.66 27.42 -20.51
C ILE A 393 -13.34 28.05 -21.71
N LYS A 394 -13.98 27.20 -22.53
CA LYS A 394 -14.84 27.62 -23.63
C LYS A 394 -16.31 27.47 -23.22
N PHE A 395 -17.07 28.53 -23.20
CA PHE A 395 -18.47 28.51 -22.80
C PHE A 395 -19.28 29.63 -23.52
N PRO A 396 -20.52 29.37 -23.97
CA PRO A 396 -21.16 28.07 -24.02
C PRO A 396 -20.50 27.11 -25.02
N MET A 397 -20.67 25.81 -24.78
CA MET A 397 -20.16 24.77 -25.68
C MET A 397 -21.26 24.34 -26.67
N PRO A 398 -21.01 24.41 -28.00
CA PRO A 398 -21.97 23.94 -29.00
C PRO A 398 -22.36 22.48 -28.75
N ARG A 399 -23.63 22.15 -28.90
CA ARG A 399 -24.18 20.79 -28.79
C ARG A 399 -24.07 20.13 -27.38
N VAL A 400 -23.59 20.86 -26.36
CA VAL A 400 -23.60 20.40 -24.96
C VAL A 400 -24.90 20.83 -24.33
N LYS A 401 -25.62 19.88 -23.71
CA LYS A 401 -26.87 20.13 -22.99
C LYS A 401 -26.63 20.50 -21.54
N LYS A 402 -27.68 21.08 -20.91
CA LYS A 402 -27.71 21.37 -19.47
C LYS A 402 -26.57 22.27 -19.00
N GLN A 403 -26.30 23.33 -19.75
CA GLN A 403 -25.20 24.28 -19.47
C GLN A 403 -25.61 25.43 -18.56
N TYR A 404 -26.87 25.59 -18.25
CA TYR A 404 -27.38 26.65 -17.40
C TYR A 404 -28.19 26.07 -16.24
N LEU A 405 -28.11 26.71 -15.09
CA LEU A 405 -28.81 26.32 -13.87
C LEU A 405 -29.71 27.45 -13.41
N MET A 406 -30.98 27.15 -13.11
CA MET A 406 -31.85 28.05 -12.34
C MET A 406 -31.50 27.91 -10.87
N PRO A 407 -30.80 28.87 -10.23
CA PRO A 407 -30.42 28.75 -8.83
C PRO A 407 -31.63 28.78 -7.92
N THR A 408 -31.60 27.96 -6.88
CA THR A 408 -32.58 27.97 -5.79
C THR A 408 -31.92 28.49 -4.51
N GLU A 409 -32.68 28.70 -3.46
CA GLU A 409 -32.17 29.10 -2.14
C GLU A 409 -31.13 28.13 -1.53
N THR A 410 -31.10 26.90 -2.00
CA THR A 410 -30.16 25.85 -1.57
C THR A 410 -28.87 25.83 -2.39
N ALA A 411 -28.17 26.94 -2.47
CA ALA A 411 -26.76 27.13 -2.82
C ALA A 411 -26.05 26.04 -3.70
N LEU A 412 -26.54 25.83 -4.93
CA LEU A 412 -25.81 25.07 -5.97
C LEU A 412 -24.89 25.95 -6.82
N PHE A 413 -24.51 27.12 -6.33
CA PHE A 413 -23.71 28.12 -7.03
C PHE A 413 -22.58 28.65 -6.16
N GLN A 414 -21.60 29.21 -6.79
CA GLN A 414 -20.47 29.90 -6.18
C GLN A 414 -20.27 31.28 -6.79
N ARG A 415 -19.59 32.14 -6.05
CA ARG A 415 -19.25 33.46 -6.57
C ARG A 415 -18.35 33.32 -7.81
N ASN A 416 -18.59 34.11 -8.83
CA ASN A 416 -17.76 34.14 -10.03
C ASN A 416 -16.41 34.79 -9.70
N LYS A 417 -15.32 33.95 -9.71
CA LYS A 417 -13.96 34.32 -9.33
C LYS A 417 -12.95 33.66 -10.28
N ASN A 418 -11.73 34.19 -10.28
CA ASN A 418 -10.60 33.55 -10.91
C ASN A 418 -10.30 32.25 -10.19
N MET A 419 -10.15 31.15 -10.94
CA MET A 419 -9.90 29.81 -10.37
C MET A 419 -9.15 28.90 -11.34
N ILE A 420 -8.53 27.87 -10.79
CA ILE A 420 -8.06 26.71 -11.55
C ILE A 420 -9.15 25.66 -11.50
N ILE A 421 -9.56 25.18 -12.66
CA ILE A 421 -10.51 24.09 -12.83
C ILE A 421 -9.74 22.81 -13.12
N ILE A 422 -10.09 21.72 -12.45
CA ILE A 422 -9.43 20.42 -12.57
C ILE A 422 -10.48 19.35 -12.84
N LYS A 423 -10.28 18.53 -13.85
CA LYS A 423 -11.13 17.38 -14.11
C LYS A 423 -10.99 16.36 -12.98
N ARG A 424 -12.09 16.06 -12.29
CA ARG A 424 -12.06 15.19 -11.10
C ARG A 424 -11.70 13.72 -11.44
N VAL A 425 -12.21 13.22 -12.57
CA VAL A 425 -11.98 11.86 -13.03
C VAL A 425 -11.29 11.93 -14.39
N PRO A 426 -10.03 11.51 -14.51
CA PRO A 426 -9.39 11.35 -15.81
C PRO A 426 -10.19 10.38 -16.69
N ALA A 427 -10.34 10.67 -17.97
CA ALA A 427 -10.93 9.72 -18.89
C ALA A 427 -9.94 8.57 -19.14
N LYS A 428 -10.45 7.40 -19.55
CA LYS A 428 -9.57 6.26 -19.91
C LYS A 428 -8.62 6.58 -21.08
N SER A 429 -8.98 7.55 -21.89
CA SER A 429 -8.19 8.06 -23.01
C SER A 429 -7.20 9.16 -22.63
N ASP A 430 -7.26 9.66 -21.40
CA ASP A 430 -6.36 10.73 -20.96
C ASP A 430 -5.00 10.09 -20.58
N ASP A 431 -3.93 10.53 -21.24
CA ASP A 431 -2.55 10.09 -20.93
C ASP A 431 -2.03 10.71 -19.63
N ARG A 432 -2.78 11.64 -19.06
CA ARG A 432 -2.42 12.42 -17.86
C ARG A 432 -3.40 12.17 -16.72
N PHE A 433 -2.85 12.21 -15.50
CA PHE A 433 -3.64 12.12 -14.27
C PHE A 433 -4.32 13.46 -13.95
N ILE A 434 -3.59 14.58 -14.10
CA ILE A 434 -4.13 15.93 -13.92
C ILE A 434 -4.50 16.52 -15.27
N ASN A 435 -5.73 17.04 -15.36
CA ASN A 435 -6.22 17.79 -16.50
C ASN A 435 -6.82 19.09 -15.97
N SER A 436 -6.10 20.21 -16.09
CA SER A 436 -6.52 21.50 -15.53
C SER A 436 -6.70 22.58 -16.58
N ALA A 437 -7.47 23.61 -16.24
CA ALA A 437 -7.74 24.77 -17.06
C ALA A 437 -7.82 26.03 -16.19
N VAL A 438 -7.44 27.16 -16.75
CA VAL A 438 -7.62 28.49 -16.13
C VAL A 438 -9.02 29.00 -16.40
N TYR A 439 -9.63 29.61 -15.39
CA TYR A 439 -10.88 30.36 -15.51
C TYR A 439 -10.72 31.75 -14.91
N PHE A 440 -11.16 32.77 -15.65
CA PHE A 440 -11.16 34.16 -15.20
C PHE A 440 -12.59 34.72 -15.15
N ALA A 441 -12.96 35.32 -14.03
CA ALA A 441 -14.26 35.93 -13.81
C ALA A 441 -14.58 36.99 -14.88
N GLY A 442 -13.56 37.73 -15.32
CA GLY A 442 -13.67 38.73 -16.39
C GLY A 442 -14.12 38.20 -17.76
N GLN A 443 -14.10 36.88 -17.98
CA GLN A 443 -14.68 36.26 -19.18
C GLN A 443 -16.21 36.31 -19.19
N ARG A 444 -16.82 36.53 -18.02
CA ARG A 444 -18.28 36.63 -17.82
C ARG A 444 -18.63 37.67 -16.78
N PRO A 445 -18.33 38.97 -17.05
CA PRO A 445 -18.50 40.02 -16.07
C PRO A 445 -19.96 40.26 -15.67
N GLN A 446 -20.91 39.85 -16.53
CA GLN A 446 -22.35 39.96 -16.28
C GLN A 446 -22.86 38.96 -15.24
N ASN A 447 -22.13 37.87 -15.00
CA ASN A 447 -22.54 36.82 -14.06
C ASN A 447 -21.86 37.04 -12.71
N GLN A 448 -22.61 37.43 -11.68
CA GLN A 448 -22.10 37.49 -10.29
C GLN A 448 -21.82 36.09 -9.71
N TYR A 449 -22.56 35.08 -10.17
CA TYR A 449 -22.50 33.68 -9.74
C TYR A 449 -22.35 32.77 -10.94
N ILE A 450 -21.67 31.64 -10.70
CA ILE A 450 -21.57 30.52 -11.62
C ILE A 450 -21.78 29.23 -10.84
N SER A 451 -21.96 28.11 -11.53
CA SER A 451 -21.92 26.79 -10.94
C SER A 451 -20.92 25.90 -11.65
N THR A 452 -20.56 24.80 -11.02
CA THR A 452 -19.63 23.80 -11.55
C THR A 452 -20.21 22.41 -11.38
N HIS A 453 -20.00 21.56 -12.39
CA HIS A 453 -20.46 20.18 -12.36
C HIS A 453 -19.61 19.32 -11.39
N ASN A 454 -20.19 18.32 -10.73
CA ASN A 454 -19.56 17.48 -9.73
C ASN A 454 -18.38 16.61 -10.24
N LYS A 455 -18.18 16.53 -11.55
CA LYS A 455 -17.00 15.90 -12.19
C LYS A 455 -15.82 16.88 -12.34
N ILE A 456 -15.93 18.06 -11.76
CA ILE A 456 -14.91 19.11 -11.70
C ILE A 456 -14.54 19.37 -10.25
N ASN A 457 -13.27 19.56 -9.98
CA ASN A 457 -12.77 20.28 -8.81
C ASN A 457 -12.27 21.66 -9.24
N PHE A 458 -12.25 22.60 -8.31
CA PHE A 458 -11.69 23.93 -8.57
C PHE A 458 -10.89 24.42 -7.36
N ILE A 459 -9.83 25.19 -7.65
CA ILE A 459 -8.99 25.86 -6.64
C ILE A 459 -9.28 27.35 -6.71
N ASP A 460 -9.66 27.95 -5.58
CA ASP A 460 -9.88 29.38 -5.40
C ASP A 460 -9.34 29.86 -4.05
N MET A 461 -9.47 31.17 -3.77
CA MET A 461 -9.13 31.73 -2.47
C MET A 461 -10.05 31.18 -1.38
N LYS A 462 -9.46 30.85 -0.21
CA LYS A 462 -10.20 30.39 0.97
C LYS A 462 -11.17 31.48 1.47
N ASP A 463 -10.70 32.72 1.50
CA ASP A 463 -11.57 33.86 1.76
C ASP A 463 -12.40 34.19 0.52
N ASN A 464 -13.72 34.25 0.72
CA ASN A 464 -14.66 34.54 -0.37
C ASN A 464 -14.60 35.99 -0.83
N LYS A 465 -13.96 36.90 -0.10
CA LYS A 465 -13.76 38.31 -0.49
C LYS A 465 -12.53 38.52 -1.35
N GLU A 466 -11.59 37.60 -1.32
CA GLU A 466 -10.34 37.66 -2.08
C GLU A 466 -10.45 36.96 -3.44
N GLU A 467 -9.62 37.37 -4.38
CA GLU A 467 -9.51 36.82 -5.72
C GLU A 467 -8.04 36.50 -6.06
N MET A 468 -7.81 35.37 -6.73
CA MET A 468 -6.47 35.04 -7.21
C MET A 468 -6.05 36.02 -8.33
N CYS A 469 -4.86 36.61 -8.22
CA CYS A 469 -4.28 37.36 -9.32
C CYS A 469 -3.91 36.46 -10.51
N ALA A 470 -3.89 37.01 -11.71
CA ALA A 470 -3.60 36.24 -12.93
C ALA A 470 -2.26 35.49 -12.86
N ARG A 471 -1.23 36.10 -12.25
CA ARG A 471 0.09 35.45 -12.07
C ARG A 471 0.00 34.17 -11.23
N LEU A 472 -0.78 34.21 -10.15
CA LEU A 472 -0.97 33.03 -9.30
C LEU A 472 -1.78 31.92 -10.02
N VAL A 473 -2.84 32.30 -10.76
CA VAL A 473 -3.64 31.39 -11.57
C VAL A 473 -2.77 30.67 -12.60
N PHE A 474 -2.02 31.43 -13.42
CA PHE A 474 -1.17 30.81 -14.44
C PHE A 474 0.02 30.04 -13.85
N GLY A 475 0.54 30.45 -12.70
CA GLY A 475 1.60 29.73 -12.00
C GLY A 475 1.16 28.37 -11.46
N LEU A 476 0.00 28.32 -10.83
CA LEU A 476 -0.61 27.04 -10.39
C LEU A 476 -0.97 26.15 -11.59
N PHE A 477 -1.48 26.76 -12.66
CA PHE A 477 -1.75 26.06 -13.91
C PHE A 477 -0.47 25.44 -14.49
N ALA A 478 0.63 26.19 -14.55
CA ALA A 478 1.93 25.69 -15.03
C ALA A 478 2.40 24.48 -14.20
N LEU A 479 2.36 24.60 -12.88
CA LEU A 479 2.72 23.49 -11.98
C LEU A 479 1.86 22.25 -12.24
N LEU A 480 0.54 22.39 -12.16
CA LEU A 480 -0.38 21.25 -12.27
C LEU A 480 -0.37 20.60 -13.66
N ASN A 481 -0.06 21.35 -14.72
CA ASN A 481 0.07 20.79 -16.07
C ASN A 481 1.50 20.36 -16.41
N SER A 482 2.49 20.60 -15.56
CA SER A 482 3.84 20.04 -15.79
C SER A 482 3.84 18.52 -15.63
N THR A 483 4.72 17.84 -16.38
CA THR A 483 4.89 16.39 -16.32
C THR A 483 5.29 15.94 -14.93
N ILE A 484 6.14 16.70 -14.22
CA ILE A 484 6.62 16.31 -12.90
C ILE A 484 5.52 16.35 -11.84
N TYR A 485 4.65 17.36 -11.85
CA TYR A 485 3.52 17.43 -10.92
C TYR A 485 2.43 16.43 -11.24
N ASP A 486 2.18 16.16 -12.51
CA ASP A 486 1.26 15.09 -12.93
C ASP A 486 1.70 13.72 -12.36
N ARG A 487 3.00 13.41 -12.47
CA ARG A 487 3.59 12.19 -11.90
C ARG A 487 3.53 12.21 -10.37
N TYR A 488 3.92 13.32 -9.73
CA TYR A 488 3.86 13.43 -8.27
C TYR A 488 2.45 13.17 -7.74
N VAL A 489 1.45 13.86 -8.29
CA VAL A 489 0.06 13.69 -7.85
C VAL A 489 -0.44 12.27 -8.14
N SER A 490 -0.03 11.65 -9.24
CA SER A 490 -0.39 10.24 -9.52
C SER A 490 0.20 9.23 -8.52
N ILE A 491 1.35 9.56 -7.90
CA ILE A 491 1.99 8.72 -6.86
C ILE A 491 1.30 8.93 -5.51
N VAL A 492 1.04 10.18 -5.12
CA VAL A 492 0.47 10.50 -3.81
C VAL A 492 -1.06 10.38 -3.78
N SER A 493 -1.72 10.37 -4.94
CA SER A 493 -3.17 10.21 -5.02
C SER A 493 -3.59 8.78 -4.69
N LYS A 494 -4.55 8.68 -3.78
CA LYS A 494 -5.04 7.44 -3.18
C LYS A 494 -6.08 6.72 -4.06
N SER A 495 -6.55 7.38 -5.11
CA SER A 495 -7.61 6.89 -5.99
C SER A 495 -7.37 7.28 -7.44
N LYS A 496 -8.17 6.73 -8.35
CA LYS A 496 -8.21 7.18 -9.75
C LYS A 496 -8.93 8.53 -9.92
N GLN A 497 -9.37 9.13 -8.83
CA GLN A 497 -10.06 10.42 -8.83
C GLN A 497 -9.24 11.41 -8.01
N ILE A 498 -9.15 12.65 -8.47
CA ILE A 498 -8.56 13.74 -7.72
C ILE A 498 -9.59 14.21 -6.68
N ASN A 499 -9.37 13.87 -5.42
CA ASN A 499 -10.23 14.27 -4.32
C ASN A 499 -9.71 15.54 -3.64
N SER A 500 -10.60 16.45 -3.31
CA SER A 500 -10.23 17.72 -2.63
C SER A 500 -9.54 17.46 -1.29
N LYS A 501 -9.89 16.42 -0.59
CA LYS A 501 -9.25 16.04 0.69
C LYS A 501 -7.78 15.64 0.49
N GLU A 502 -7.47 14.85 -0.55
CA GLU A 502 -6.10 14.40 -0.87
C GLU A 502 -5.19 15.55 -1.34
N MET A 503 -5.79 16.54 -2.03
CA MET A 503 -5.04 17.70 -2.52
C MET A 503 -4.70 18.73 -1.43
N LYS A 504 -5.23 18.59 -0.20
CA LYS A 504 -4.86 19.49 0.91
C LYS A 504 -3.39 19.36 1.29
N SER A 505 -2.85 18.15 1.20
CA SER A 505 -1.43 17.84 1.48
C SER A 505 -0.50 18.06 0.28
N LEU A 506 -1.02 18.53 -0.87
CA LEU A 506 -0.20 18.83 -2.05
C LEU A 506 0.88 19.85 -1.69
N ARG A 507 2.14 19.46 -1.84
CA ARG A 507 3.30 20.32 -1.59
C ARG A 507 3.58 21.22 -2.77
N LEU A 508 3.79 22.50 -2.47
CA LEU A 508 3.96 23.58 -3.44
C LEU A 508 5.19 24.41 -3.11
N PRO A 509 5.89 24.94 -4.12
CA PRO A 509 6.95 25.91 -3.88
C PRO A 509 6.40 27.22 -3.32
N PRO A 510 7.25 28.13 -2.80
CA PRO A 510 6.85 29.42 -2.30
C PRO A 510 6.02 30.24 -3.31
N ARG A 511 5.08 31.04 -2.83
CA ARG A 511 4.14 31.81 -3.64
C ARG A 511 4.82 32.68 -4.72
N ASN A 512 5.92 33.34 -4.36
CA ASN A 512 6.67 34.18 -5.31
C ASN A 512 7.26 33.37 -6.47
N ILE A 513 7.67 32.14 -6.24
CA ILE A 513 8.15 31.21 -7.29
C ILE A 513 6.98 30.83 -8.20
N ILE A 514 5.83 30.49 -7.63
CA ILE A 514 4.61 30.16 -8.40
C ILE A 514 4.20 31.37 -9.28
N GLU A 515 4.15 32.57 -8.72
CA GLU A 515 3.78 33.77 -9.46
C GLU A 515 4.79 34.12 -10.57
N ASN A 516 6.09 33.86 -10.36
CA ASN A 516 7.13 34.00 -11.39
C ASN A 516 6.89 33.06 -12.58
N MET A 517 6.59 31.77 -12.29
CA MET A 517 6.22 30.82 -13.35
C MET A 517 5.00 31.31 -14.13
N GLY A 518 4.01 31.85 -13.44
CA GLY A 518 2.80 32.42 -14.06
C GLY A 518 3.10 33.58 -14.98
N MET A 519 3.95 34.53 -14.58
CA MET A 519 4.39 35.62 -15.46
C MET A 519 5.05 35.10 -16.74
N ARG A 520 5.91 34.12 -16.62
CA ARG A 520 6.59 33.50 -17.78
C ARG A 520 5.61 32.81 -18.72
N LEU A 521 4.64 32.07 -18.17
CA LEU A 521 3.62 31.39 -18.99
C LEU A 521 2.72 32.41 -19.72
N MET A 522 2.29 33.48 -19.04
CA MET A 522 1.50 34.55 -19.64
C MET A 522 2.24 35.23 -20.81
N ALA A 523 3.55 35.45 -20.65
CA ALA A 523 4.38 36.06 -21.71
C ALA A 523 4.51 35.15 -22.93
N GLY A 524 4.62 33.82 -22.73
CA GLY A 524 4.74 32.82 -23.80
C GLY A 524 3.46 32.57 -24.58
N ARG A 525 2.29 32.90 -24.04
CA ARG A 525 0.96 32.67 -24.65
C ARG A 525 0.70 31.23 -25.09
N ASP A 526 1.42 30.26 -24.52
CA ASP A 526 1.30 28.84 -24.82
C ASP A 526 0.99 28.09 -23.52
N ASN A 527 -0.17 27.42 -23.47
CA ASN A 527 -0.65 26.64 -22.36
C ASN A 527 -0.39 25.13 -22.52
N SER A 528 0.47 24.75 -23.47
CA SER A 528 0.82 23.35 -23.69
C SER A 528 1.60 22.77 -22.50
N VAL A 529 1.57 21.45 -22.38
CA VAL A 529 2.38 20.72 -21.38
C VAL A 529 3.86 21.03 -21.57
N ALA A 530 4.34 21.08 -22.82
CA ALA A 530 5.73 21.39 -23.11
C ALA A 530 6.12 22.82 -22.64
N ALA A 531 5.25 23.80 -22.84
CA ALA A 531 5.49 25.15 -22.32
C ALA A 531 5.53 25.19 -20.78
N CYS A 532 4.62 24.45 -20.12
CA CYS A 532 4.64 24.28 -18.67
C CYS A 532 5.95 23.63 -18.19
N ASP A 533 6.38 22.55 -18.80
CA ASP A 533 7.63 21.85 -18.48
C ASP A 533 8.86 22.74 -18.68
N ASN A 534 8.92 23.52 -19.78
CA ASN A 534 9.99 24.46 -20.08
C ASN A 534 10.09 25.62 -19.07
N ILE A 535 9.04 25.88 -18.31
CA ILE A 535 9.03 26.90 -17.25
C ILE A 535 9.29 26.25 -15.89
N VAL A 536 8.59 25.16 -15.58
CA VAL A 536 8.63 24.53 -14.25
C VAL A 536 9.97 23.86 -13.98
N ASN A 537 10.46 23.05 -14.93
CA ASN A 537 11.69 22.27 -14.72
C ASN A 537 12.92 23.14 -14.43
N PRO A 538 13.24 24.19 -15.22
CA PRO A 538 14.36 25.06 -14.90
C PRO A 538 14.13 25.86 -13.62
N THR A 539 12.90 26.34 -13.37
CA THR A 539 12.60 27.16 -12.20
C THR A 539 12.72 26.37 -10.89
N LEU A 540 12.38 25.08 -10.93
CA LEU A 540 12.55 24.15 -9.80
C LEU A 540 13.87 23.37 -9.86
N HIS A 541 14.82 23.73 -10.74
CA HIS A 541 16.10 23.02 -10.91
C HIS A 541 15.96 21.50 -11.11
N ILE A 542 14.89 21.06 -11.78
CA ILE A 542 14.65 19.65 -12.06
C ILE A 542 15.48 19.25 -13.29
N LYS A 543 16.42 18.32 -13.07
CA LYS A 543 17.19 17.71 -14.16
C LYS A 543 16.31 16.66 -14.85
N VAL A 544 15.73 17.01 -15.98
CA VAL A 544 15.10 16.02 -16.87
C VAL A 544 16.24 15.20 -17.50
N LYS A 545 16.29 13.89 -17.20
CA LYS A 545 17.12 12.93 -17.92
C LYS A 545 16.33 12.28 -19.03
#